data_941e2a668e4e9caa0cced9f837d3d90f
#
_entry.id   941e2a668e4e9caa0cced9f837d3d90f
#
_cell.length_a   1.000
_cell.length_b   1.000
_cell.length_c   1.000
_cell.angle_alpha   90.00
_cell.angle_beta   90.00
_cell.angle_gamma   90.00
#
_symmetry.space_group_name_H-M   'P 1'
#
loop_
_entity.id
_entity.type
_entity.pdbx_description
1 polymer ?
#
loop_
_entity_poly.entity_id
_entity_poly.type
_entity_poly.pdbx_seq_one_letter_code
_entity_poly.pdbx_strand_id
1 'polypeptide(L)'
;MKKLLLLLLCVPLIVSGQVQQLDAIIQDDASNFLEAYFSPIGQSFGAGLNNGWYNTAKPHKLGGFDVTLTLNAVHVPSTMLVFDPNDIDNFSSNSTTPTILGAGDGSEITYTNNGNSITFDMPYQGSLKKSLIPVPMINAGLGLVKETEIDVRYLPTYDFDMGFVGKGSVELWGIGIKHDLLQWIPVAGDAIPISLSIQAGHTKFNTSFSIENPDPDPLSSVNQDISMDVNATTVNLILSKKLLMLTAYAGIGYNSSVTTFNAETESFYLGVDESNSIQMNIPQEIKFESQNEMRTNIGLRLNLAVIAIQANHTFSKYPVTTVGVGISVR
;
A
#
# COMPACT_ATOMS: atom_id res chain seq x y z
N MET A 1 16.00 -2.46 -17.03
CA MET A 1 15.73 -2.65 -15.61
C MET A 1 15.46 -1.32 -14.88
N LYS A 2 16.23 -0.24 -15.07
CA LYS A 2 15.97 1.08 -14.43
C LYS A 2 14.59 1.69 -14.71
N LYS A 3 13.99 1.43 -15.88
CA LYS A 3 12.66 1.98 -16.27
C LYS A 3 11.45 1.24 -15.69
N LEU A 4 11.62 -0.03 -15.26
CA LEU A 4 10.54 -0.81 -14.66
C LEU A 4 10.40 -0.49 -13.15
N LEU A 5 11.51 -0.13 -12.50
CA LEU A 5 11.52 0.35 -11.12
C LEU A 5 10.88 1.75 -10.97
N LEU A 6 10.97 2.58 -12.02
CA LEU A 6 10.33 3.90 -12.08
C LEU A 6 8.80 3.86 -12.01
N LEU A 7 8.17 2.73 -12.40
CA LEU A 7 6.73 2.51 -12.26
C LEU A 7 6.31 2.25 -10.80
N LEU A 8 7.24 1.83 -9.95
CA LEU A 8 7.04 1.65 -8.50
C LEU A 8 6.91 2.97 -7.75
N LEU A 9 7.49 4.00 -8.28
CA LEU A 9 7.74 5.29 -7.63
C LEU A 9 6.83 6.41 -8.15
N CYS A 10 5.78 6.09 -8.92
CA CYS A 10 4.76 7.06 -9.29
C CYS A 10 3.83 7.38 -8.11
N VAL A 11 4.39 7.74 -6.98
CA VAL A 11 3.74 8.64 -6.03
C VAL A 11 4.36 10.03 -6.30
N PRO A 12 3.81 10.86 -7.17
CA PRO A 12 4.23 12.24 -7.23
C PRO A 12 3.69 12.91 -5.96
N LEU A 13 4.52 13.02 -4.95
CA LEU A 13 4.37 14.03 -3.91
C LEU A 13 4.70 15.39 -4.55
N ILE A 14 3.90 15.82 -5.50
CA ILE A 14 3.92 17.20 -5.93
C ILE A 14 2.95 17.94 -5.05
N VAL A 15 3.38 18.28 -3.86
CA VAL A 15 2.76 19.33 -3.09
C VAL A 15 3.45 20.63 -3.50
N SER A 16 2.98 21.25 -4.55
CA SER A 16 3.29 22.63 -4.86
C SER A 16 1.99 23.42 -4.76
N GLY A 17 1.76 24.07 -3.64
CA GLY A 17 0.62 24.97 -3.49
C GLY A 17 0.36 25.38 -2.03
N GLN A 18 0.45 26.61 -1.83
CA GLN A 18 0.00 27.52 -0.78
C GLN A 18 -0.89 26.89 0.31
N VAL A 19 -0.33 26.57 1.45
CA VAL A 19 -1.07 26.43 2.70
C VAL A 19 -0.58 27.52 3.65
N GLN A 20 -1.33 28.59 3.74
CA GLN A 20 -1.08 29.65 4.72
C GLN A 20 -1.86 29.30 6.01
N GLN A 21 -1.20 29.30 7.15
CA GLN A 21 -1.80 29.36 8.50
C GLN A 21 -2.28 28.04 9.16
N LEU A 22 -1.37 27.08 9.35
CA LEU A 22 -1.68 25.88 10.15
C LEU A 22 -1.07 25.89 11.59
N ASP A 23 -0.35 26.94 11.99
CA ASP A 23 0.23 27.10 13.35
C ASP A 23 -0.82 27.12 14.48
N ALA A 24 -2.08 27.32 14.15
CA ALA A 24 -3.17 27.39 15.11
C ALA A 24 -4.02 26.12 15.19
N ILE A 25 -3.75 25.10 14.35
CA ILE A 25 -4.47 23.83 14.41
C ILE A 25 -3.92 23.00 15.56
N ILE A 26 -4.84 22.52 16.43
CA ILE A 26 -4.47 21.60 17.50
C ILE A 26 -3.96 20.28 16.87
N GLN A 27 -2.93 19.70 17.46
CA GLN A 27 -2.25 18.52 16.94
C GLN A 27 -3.18 17.33 16.66
N ASP A 28 -4.18 17.09 17.51
CA ASP A 28 -5.16 16.01 17.31
C ASP A 28 -6.06 16.27 16.10
N ASP A 29 -6.52 17.49 15.89
CA ASP A 29 -7.33 17.88 14.74
C ASP A 29 -6.53 17.81 13.45
N ALA A 30 -5.26 18.24 13.49
CA ALA A 30 -4.32 18.10 12.38
C ALA A 30 -4.09 16.62 12.02
N SER A 31 -3.99 15.73 13.01
CA SER A 31 -3.85 14.29 12.79
C SER A 31 -5.05 13.71 12.05
N ASN A 32 -6.26 14.03 12.50
CA ASN A 32 -7.50 13.55 11.87
C ASN A 32 -7.64 14.05 10.43
N PHE A 33 -7.25 15.31 10.19
CA PHE A 33 -7.26 15.90 8.85
C PHE A 33 -6.25 15.22 7.91
N LEU A 34 -5.03 15.04 8.37
CA LEU A 34 -3.98 14.37 7.61
C LEU A 34 -4.28 12.88 7.39
N GLU A 35 -4.93 12.22 8.35
CA GLU A 35 -5.42 10.86 8.17
C GLU A 35 -6.44 10.80 7.01
N ALA A 36 -7.44 11.68 6.99
CA ALA A 36 -8.43 11.74 5.91
C ALA A 36 -7.76 11.95 4.54
N TYR A 37 -6.73 12.80 4.49
CA TYR A 37 -5.99 13.11 3.26
C TYR A 37 -5.10 11.97 2.79
N PHE A 38 -4.33 11.30 3.70
CA PHE A 38 -3.33 10.30 3.36
C PHE A 38 -3.84 8.85 3.42
N SER A 39 -4.96 8.57 4.12
CA SER A 39 -5.43 7.19 4.32
C SER A 39 -5.61 6.38 3.02
N PRO A 40 -6.06 6.95 1.89
CA PRO A 40 -6.21 6.16 0.67
C PRO A 40 -4.90 5.56 0.13
N ILE A 41 -3.76 6.22 0.33
CA ILE A 41 -2.48 5.65 -0.10
C ILE A 41 -2.05 4.50 0.83
N GLY A 42 -2.16 4.69 2.14
CA GLY A 42 -1.85 3.63 3.12
C GLY A 42 -2.73 2.41 2.92
N GLN A 43 -4.05 2.60 2.73
CA GLN A 43 -5.00 1.53 2.44
C GLN A 43 -4.68 0.80 1.13
N SER A 44 -4.26 1.53 0.09
CA SER A 44 -3.86 0.93 -1.19
C SER A 44 -2.61 0.07 -1.04
N PHE A 45 -1.58 0.54 -0.34
CA PHE A 45 -0.39 -0.26 -0.08
C PHE A 45 -0.71 -1.47 0.78
N GLY A 46 -1.49 -1.33 1.85
CA GLY A 46 -1.96 -2.44 2.68
C GLY A 46 -2.68 -3.52 1.86
N ALA A 47 -3.59 -3.11 0.96
CA ALA A 47 -4.27 -4.04 0.06
C ALA A 47 -3.31 -4.75 -0.88
N GLY A 48 -2.37 -4.02 -1.49
CA GLY A 48 -1.37 -4.57 -2.39
C GLY A 48 -0.45 -5.58 -1.69
N LEU A 49 0.04 -5.25 -0.49
CA LEU A 49 0.95 -6.09 0.30
C LEU A 49 0.26 -7.38 0.80
N ASN A 50 -1.04 -7.35 1.06
CA ASN A 50 -1.81 -8.53 1.45
C ASN A 50 -2.10 -9.50 0.29
N ASN A 51 -1.83 -9.09 -0.96
CA ASN A 51 -2.08 -9.91 -2.15
C ASN A 51 -0.82 -10.60 -2.69
N GLY A 52 -0.99 -11.54 -3.61
CA GLY A 52 0.10 -12.23 -4.31
C GLY A 52 0.83 -13.31 -3.49
N TRP A 53 0.30 -13.75 -2.34
CA TRP A 53 0.90 -14.78 -1.49
C TRP A 53 0.77 -16.19 -2.04
N TYR A 54 -0.20 -16.45 -2.91
CA TYR A 54 -0.46 -17.77 -3.47
C TYR A 54 -0.99 -17.68 -4.88
N ASN A 55 -0.80 -18.77 -5.61
CA ASN A 55 -1.31 -18.98 -6.96
C ASN A 55 -1.90 -20.40 -7.15
N THR A 56 -1.98 -21.15 -6.05
CA THR A 56 -2.55 -22.49 -5.94
C THR A 56 -2.71 -22.85 -4.47
N ALA A 57 -3.66 -23.71 -4.13
CA ALA A 57 -3.76 -24.27 -2.79
C ALA A 57 -2.69 -25.34 -2.53
N LYS A 58 -2.18 -26.04 -3.57
CA LYS A 58 -1.24 -27.14 -3.37
C LYS A 58 0.15 -26.62 -3.03
N PRO A 59 0.70 -26.94 -1.81
CA PRO A 59 2.08 -26.63 -1.47
C PRO A 59 3.09 -27.35 -2.37
N HIS A 60 4.32 -26.87 -2.42
CA HIS A 60 5.43 -27.58 -3.03
C HIS A 60 5.76 -28.84 -2.24
N LYS A 61 6.19 -29.90 -2.94
CA LYS A 61 6.76 -31.08 -2.29
C LYS A 61 8.07 -30.70 -1.61
N LEU A 62 8.54 -31.57 -0.69
CA LEU A 62 9.83 -31.38 -0.03
C LEU A 62 10.96 -31.09 -1.03
N GLY A 63 11.61 -29.93 -0.86
CA GLY A 63 12.67 -29.43 -1.73
C GLY A 63 12.20 -28.80 -3.06
N GLY A 64 10.90 -28.85 -3.38
CA GLY A 64 10.34 -28.07 -4.47
C GLY A 64 10.30 -26.58 -4.12
N PHE A 65 10.47 -25.72 -5.11
CA PHE A 65 10.53 -24.28 -4.89
C PHE A 65 9.91 -23.50 -6.04
N ASP A 66 9.59 -22.26 -5.77
CA ASP A 66 9.34 -21.27 -6.83
C ASP A 66 9.97 -19.90 -6.51
N VAL A 67 10.17 -19.13 -7.56
CA VAL A 67 10.49 -17.70 -7.49
C VAL A 67 9.58 -16.99 -8.48
N THR A 68 8.79 -16.07 -7.99
CA THR A 68 7.72 -15.41 -8.75
C THR A 68 7.81 -13.89 -8.60
N LEU A 69 7.84 -13.18 -9.73
CA LEU A 69 7.60 -11.74 -9.79
C LEU A 69 6.10 -11.52 -9.94
N THR A 70 5.53 -10.76 -9.02
CA THR A 70 4.10 -10.38 -9.03
C THR A 70 3.94 -8.88 -9.11
N LEU A 71 2.90 -8.43 -9.80
CA LEU A 71 2.42 -7.06 -9.80
C LEU A 71 0.98 -7.06 -9.28
N ASN A 72 0.76 -6.42 -8.15
CA ASN A 72 -0.56 -6.19 -7.59
C ASN A 72 -1.02 -4.79 -8.01
N ALA A 73 -2.02 -4.71 -8.86
CA ALA A 73 -2.65 -3.48 -9.30
C ALA A 73 -3.87 -3.23 -8.40
N VAL A 74 -3.73 -2.30 -7.46
CA VAL A 74 -4.78 -1.94 -6.51
C VAL A 74 -5.70 -0.91 -7.14
N HIS A 75 -6.99 -1.20 -7.19
CA HIS A 75 -8.02 -0.28 -7.68
C HIS A 75 -8.52 0.58 -6.52
N VAL A 76 -8.27 1.89 -6.61
CA VAL A 76 -8.72 2.87 -5.61
C VAL A 76 -10.19 3.21 -5.88
N PRO A 77 -11.10 2.99 -4.92
CA PRO A 77 -12.50 3.39 -5.08
C PRO A 77 -12.64 4.90 -5.30
N SER A 78 -13.58 5.30 -6.15
CA SER A 78 -13.79 6.73 -6.43
C SER A 78 -14.19 7.54 -5.19
N THR A 79 -14.86 6.91 -4.23
CA THR A 79 -15.21 7.50 -2.93
C THR A 79 -14.00 7.82 -2.05
N MET A 80 -12.84 7.21 -2.33
CA MET A 80 -11.59 7.44 -1.61
C MET A 80 -10.67 8.46 -2.29
N LEU A 81 -11.10 9.03 -3.41
CA LEU A 81 -10.35 10.05 -4.14
C LEU A 81 -10.68 11.46 -3.65
N VAL A 82 -11.72 11.61 -2.84
CA VAL A 82 -12.15 12.86 -2.21
C VAL A 82 -12.54 12.59 -0.77
N PHE A 83 -12.48 13.62 0.07
CA PHE A 83 -13.04 13.59 1.42
C PHE A 83 -13.83 14.87 1.69
N ASP A 84 -14.75 14.83 2.65
CA ASP A 84 -15.50 15.99 3.09
C ASP A 84 -14.87 16.55 4.38
N PRO A 85 -14.32 17.76 4.37
CA PRO A 85 -13.78 18.38 5.59
C PRO A 85 -14.82 18.54 6.71
N ASN A 86 -16.12 18.59 6.37
CA ASN A 86 -17.19 18.68 7.36
C ASN A 86 -17.37 17.41 8.21
N ASP A 87 -16.79 16.28 7.78
CA ASP A 87 -16.79 15.03 8.53
C ASP A 87 -15.69 15.00 9.63
N ILE A 88 -14.85 16.05 9.70
CA ILE A 88 -13.74 16.16 10.65
C ILE A 88 -14.05 17.29 11.64
N ASP A 89 -13.90 17.02 12.93
CA ASP A 89 -14.19 17.99 13.98
C ASP A 89 -13.38 19.28 13.77
N ASN A 90 -14.04 20.42 14.01
CA ASN A 90 -13.49 21.76 13.87
C ASN A 90 -13.15 22.22 12.44
N PHE A 91 -13.32 21.37 11.42
CA PHE A 91 -13.15 21.75 10.02
C PHE A 91 -14.49 21.95 9.32
N SER A 92 -14.50 22.85 8.34
CA SER A 92 -15.64 23.07 7.47
C SER A 92 -15.20 23.51 6.08
N SER A 93 -16.00 23.17 5.07
CA SER A 93 -15.82 23.57 3.69
C SER A 93 -17.15 23.63 2.95
N ASN A 94 -17.21 24.37 1.87
CA ASN A 94 -18.36 24.42 0.96
C ASN A 94 -18.41 23.24 -0.02
N SER A 95 -17.36 22.43 -0.11
CA SER A 95 -17.27 21.29 -1.02
C SER A 95 -16.30 20.24 -0.52
N THR A 96 -16.42 19.03 -1.05
CA THR A 96 -15.40 17.99 -0.86
C THR A 96 -14.08 18.40 -1.52
N THR A 97 -12.97 17.92 -0.98
CA THR A 97 -11.62 18.19 -1.49
C THR A 97 -10.92 16.90 -1.92
N PRO A 98 -10.01 16.94 -2.90
CA PRO A 98 -9.24 15.77 -3.30
C PRO A 98 -8.36 15.24 -2.16
N THR A 99 -8.30 13.91 -2.03
CA THR A 99 -7.25 13.24 -1.26
C THR A 99 -5.94 13.26 -2.04
N ILE A 100 -4.83 12.76 -1.45
CA ILE A 100 -3.54 12.65 -2.15
C ILE A 100 -3.60 11.83 -3.45
N LEU A 101 -4.58 10.93 -3.59
CA LEU A 101 -4.82 10.14 -4.81
C LEU A 101 -5.90 10.75 -5.71
N GLY A 102 -6.53 11.84 -5.27
CA GLY A 102 -7.54 12.55 -6.02
C GLY A 102 -6.99 13.35 -7.21
N ALA A 103 -7.85 14.15 -7.82
CA ALA A 103 -7.46 15.06 -8.89
C ALA A 103 -8.33 16.31 -8.86
N GLY A 104 -7.76 17.43 -9.27
CA GLY A 104 -8.44 18.72 -9.37
C GLY A 104 -8.00 19.73 -8.32
N ASP A 105 -8.69 20.85 -8.30
CA ASP A 105 -8.46 21.92 -7.34
C ASP A 105 -8.91 21.48 -5.94
N GLY A 106 -8.15 21.87 -4.93
CA GLY A 106 -8.56 21.74 -3.54
C GLY A 106 -9.70 22.74 -3.22
N SER A 107 -10.46 22.43 -2.20
CA SER A 107 -11.45 23.37 -1.67
C SER A 107 -10.83 24.32 -0.66
N GLU A 108 -11.46 25.49 -0.48
CA GLU A 108 -11.20 26.36 0.67
C GLU A 108 -11.74 25.67 1.94
N ILE A 109 -10.89 25.62 2.97
CA ILE A 109 -11.19 24.97 4.25
C ILE A 109 -11.07 25.99 5.37
N THR A 110 -12.04 25.99 6.26
CA THR A 110 -12.02 26.80 7.48
C THR A 110 -11.87 25.87 8.69
N TYR A 111 -10.84 26.11 9.48
CA TYR A 111 -10.67 25.52 10.80
C TYR A 111 -11.11 26.51 11.87
N THR A 112 -11.94 26.07 12.82
CA THR A 112 -12.47 26.91 13.90
C THR A 112 -12.23 26.25 15.25
N ASN A 113 -11.49 26.95 16.13
CA ASN A 113 -11.25 26.49 17.49
C ASN A 113 -11.34 27.65 18.49
N ASN A 114 -12.09 27.46 19.58
CA ASN A 114 -12.27 28.44 20.64
C ASN A 114 -12.70 29.84 20.14
N GLY A 115 -13.51 29.90 19.07
CA GLY A 115 -14.01 31.15 18.48
C GLY A 115 -13.04 31.85 17.55
N ASN A 116 -11.85 31.31 17.32
CA ASN A 116 -10.91 31.76 16.30
C ASN A 116 -11.06 30.89 15.06
N SER A 117 -11.08 31.49 13.88
CA SER A 117 -11.18 30.79 12.61
C SER A 117 -10.01 31.14 11.70
N ILE A 118 -9.49 30.12 11.02
CA ILE A 118 -8.45 30.23 10.01
C ILE A 118 -8.97 29.59 8.74
N THR A 119 -8.73 30.22 7.59
CA THR A 119 -9.14 29.72 6.30
C THR A 119 -7.91 29.53 5.43
N PHE A 120 -7.83 28.40 4.73
CA PHE A 120 -6.76 28.04 3.83
C PHE A 120 -7.28 27.22 2.64
N ASP A 121 -6.52 27.23 1.55
CA ASP A 121 -6.82 26.46 0.34
C ASP A 121 -6.03 25.16 0.32
N MET A 122 -6.72 24.05 0.01
CA MET A 122 -6.04 22.79 -0.25
C MET A 122 -5.28 22.84 -1.58
N PRO A 123 -4.10 22.18 -1.64
CA PRO A 123 -3.30 22.21 -2.85
C PRO A 123 -3.97 21.50 -4.03
N TYR A 124 -3.67 21.98 -5.23
CA TYR A 124 -4.06 21.31 -6.47
C TYR A 124 -3.40 19.92 -6.59
N GLN A 125 -4.21 18.88 -6.83
CA GLN A 125 -3.76 17.48 -6.90
C GLN A 125 -3.47 16.96 -8.32
N GLY A 126 -3.23 17.84 -9.27
CA GLY A 126 -3.03 17.44 -10.66
C GLY A 126 -4.32 17.08 -11.39
N SER A 127 -4.22 16.77 -12.67
CA SER A 127 -5.38 16.51 -13.54
C SER A 127 -5.72 15.02 -13.67
N LEU A 128 -4.88 14.12 -13.19
CA LEU A 128 -5.05 12.68 -13.34
C LEU A 128 -5.33 12.01 -12.01
N LYS A 129 -6.51 11.41 -11.89
CA LYS A 129 -6.88 10.55 -10.76
C LYS A 129 -5.95 9.34 -10.70
N LYS A 130 -5.37 9.07 -9.54
CA LYS A 130 -4.55 7.89 -9.31
C LYS A 130 -5.42 6.73 -8.84
N SER A 131 -6.28 6.25 -9.72
CA SER A 131 -7.23 5.17 -9.43
C SER A 131 -6.61 3.76 -9.47
N LEU A 132 -5.33 3.64 -9.82
CA LEU A 132 -4.61 2.37 -9.90
C LEU A 132 -3.22 2.53 -9.28
N ILE A 133 -2.95 1.79 -8.19
CA ILE A 133 -1.66 1.79 -7.50
C ILE A 133 -0.95 0.45 -7.75
N PRO A 134 0.18 0.45 -8.45
CA PRO A 134 0.97 -0.76 -8.67
C PRO A 134 1.83 -1.09 -7.45
N VAL A 135 1.79 -2.34 -6.98
CA VAL A 135 2.63 -2.86 -5.88
C VAL A 135 3.34 -4.12 -6.38
N PRO A 136 4.54 -4.01 -6.99
CA PRO A 136 5.31 -5.16 -7.43
C PRO A 136 6.08 -5.81 -6.30
N MET A 137 6.22 -7.14 -6.35
CA MET A 137 6.91 -7.95 -5.34
C MET A 137 7.63 -9.13 -5.95
N ILE A 138 8.72 -9.52 -5.31
CA ILE A 138 9.42 -10.79 -5.57
C ILE A 138 9.09 -11.72 -4.41
N ASN A 139 8.57 -12.91 -4.75
CA ASN A 139 8.25 -13.95 -3.79
C ASN A 139 9.07 -15.19 -4.10
N ALA A 140 9.48 -15.91 -3.06
CA ALA A 140 10.09 -17.23 -3.19
C ALA A 140 9.43 -18.20 -2.20
N GLY A 141 9.01 -19.38 -2.68
CA GLY A 141 8.39 -20.43 -1.90
C GLY A 141 9.28 -21.68 -1.84
N LEU A 142 9.30 -22.35 -0.69
CA LEU A 142 10.04 -23.61 -0.47
C LEU A 142 9.15 -24.64 0.19
N GLY A 143 9.02 -25.79 -0.44
CA GLY A 143 8.30 -26.94 0.09
C GLY A 143 9.04 -27.65 1.22
N LEU A 144 8.35 -27.90 2.30
CA LEU A 144 8.81 -28.60 3.50
C LEU A 144 8.10 -29.96 3.65
N VAL A 145 8.38 -30.63 4.77
CA VAL A 145 7.68 -31.84 5.18
C VAL A 145 6.20 -31.59 5.46
N LYS A 146 5.39 -32.64 5.39
CA LYS A 146 3.95 -32.61 5.71
C LYS A 146 3.18 -31.58 4.86
N GLU A 147 3.41 -31.58 3.55
CA GLU A 147 2.70 -30.70 2.60
C GLU A 147 2.60 -29.25 3.12
N THR A 148 3.72 -28.75 3.64
CA THR A 148 3.87 -27.37 4.13
C THR A 148 4.82 -26.60 3.21
N GLU A 149 4.58 -25.34 3.03
CA GLU A 149 5.42 -24.43 2.23
C GLU A 149 5.68 -23.16 3.03
N ILE A 150 6.92 -22.70 3.05
CA ILE A 150 7.29 -21.38 3.56
C ILE A 150 7.50 -20.46 2.36
N ASP A 151 6.92 -19.28 2.45
CA ASP A 151 7.06 -18.21 1.47
C ASP A 151 7.83 -17.05 2.07
N VAL A 152 8.69 -16.44 1.29
CA VAL A 152 9.41 -15.21 1.65
C VAL A 152 9.24 -14.14 0.59
N ARG A 153 9.20 -12.90 1.02
CA ARG A 153 9.26 -11.70 0.19
C ARG A 153 10.43 -10.87 0.62
N TYR A 154 11.17 -10.37 -0.33
CA TYR A 154 12.32 -9.56 -0.01
C TYR A 154 12.65 -8.58 -1.12
N LEU A 155 12.75 -7.32 -0.74
CA LEU A 155 13.36 -6.25 -1.52
C LEU A 155 14.37 -5.58 -0.58
N PRO A 156 15.68 -5.69 -0.83
CA PRO A 156 16.68 -4.99 -0.04
C PRO A 156 16.46 -3.48 -0.16
N THR A 157 16.94 -2.74 0.81
CA THR A 157 16.90 -1.27 0.78
C THR A 157 17.47 -0.77 -0.54
N TYR A 158 16.67 -0.04 -1.27
CA TYR A 158 17.01 0.55 -2.55
C TYR A 158 16.85 2.06 -2.45
N ASP A 159 17.97 2.76 -2.49
CA ASP A 159 18.01 4.22 -2.51
C ASP A 159 17.81 4.72 -3.93
N PHE A 160 17.00 5.74 -4.07
CA PHE A 160 16.74 6.41 -5.34
C PHE A 160 16.89 7.92 -5.19
N ASP A 161 17.26 8.54 -6.30
CA ASP A 161 17.34 9.99 -6.42
C ASP A 161 16.53 10.39 -7.66
N MET A 162 15.44 11.12 -7.44
CA MET A 162 14.55 11.58 -8.50
C MET A 162 14.75 13.06 -8.83
N GLY A 163 15.87 13.64 -8.40
CA GLY A 163 16.22 15.04 -8.69
C GLY A 163 15.23 16.01 -8.05
N PHE A 164 14.31 16.56 -8.84
CA PHE A 164 13.36 17.57 -8.37
C PHE A 164 12.35 17.10 -7.30
N VAL A 165 12.21 15.80 -7.09
CA VAL A 165 11.33 15.23 -6.05
C VAL A 165 12.10 14.94 -4.76
N GLY A 166 13.44 14.85 -4.84
CA GLY A 166 14.28 14.52 -3.70
C GLY A 166 14.81 13.08 -3.73
N LYS A 167 15.47 12.71 -2.65
CA LYS A 167 16.04 11.37 -2.44
C LYS A 167 15.09 10.54 -1.59
N GLY A 168 15.13 9.24 -1.75
CA GLY A 168 14.33 8.35 -0.94
C GLY A 168 14.86 6.93 -0.94
N SER A 169 14.26 6.10 -0.10
CA SER A 169 14.55 4.68 -0.02
C SER A 169 13.27 3.86 0.05
N VAL A 170 13.37 2.61 -0.36
CA VAL A 170 12.30 1.62 -0.24
C VAL A 170 12.88 0.28 0.16
N GLU A 171 12.23 -0.40 1.10
CA GLU A 171 12.56 -1.76 1.49
C GLU A 171 11.30 -2.56 1.78
N LEU A 172 11.38 -3.87 1.61
CA LEU A 172 10.27 -4.77 1.90
C LEU A 172 10.82 -6.14 2.32
N TRP A 173 10.25 -6.68 3.36
CA TRP A 173 10.39 -8.09 3.70
C TRP A 173 9.06 -8.69 4.13
N GLY A 174 8.92 -9.99 3.97
CA GLY A 174 7.73 -10.70 4.42
C GLY A 174 7.99 -12.18 4.54
N ILE A 175 7.20 -12.82 5.38
CA ILE A 175 7.22 -14.27 5.59
C ILE A 175 5.79 -14.80 5.54
N GLY A 176 5.62 -15.97 4.95
CA GLY A 176 4.35 -16.66 4.86
C GLY A 176 4.49 -18.16 5.08
N ILE A 177 3.38 -18.81 5.36
CA ILE A 177 3.26 -20.24 5.46
C ILE A 177 1.98 -20.70 4.78
N LYS A 178 2.07 -21.80 4.06
CA LYS A 178 0.92 -22.48 3.45
C LYS A 178 0.96 -23.95 3.83
N HIS A 179 -0.19 -24.51 4.25
CA HIS A 179 -0.29 -25.87 4.74
C HIS A 179 -1.52 -26.57 4.15
N ASP A 180 -1.32 -27.78 3.58
CA ASP A 180 -2.42 -28.57 3.03
C ASP A 180 -3.27 -29.17 4.16
N LEU A 181 -4.58 -28.96 4.08
CA LEU A 181 -5.54 -29.46 5.06
C LEU A 181 -6.09 -30.84 4.72
N LEU A 182 -6.12 -31.21 3.43
CA LEU A 182 -6.70 -32.50 3.02
C LEU A 182 -5.86 -33.69 3.46
N GLN A 183 -4.56 -33.51 3.70
CA GLN A 183 -3.68 -34.58 4.23
C GLN A 183 -4.15 -35.14 5.58
N TRP A 184 -4.94 -34.39 6.33
CA TRP A 184 -5.44 -34.77 7.66
C TRP A 184 -6.82 -35.44 7.61
N ILE A 185 -7.46 -35.51 6.44
CA ILE A 185 -8.77 -36.09 6.24
C ILE A 185 -8.61 -37.49 5.60
N PRO A 186 -8.76 -38.59 6.36
CA PRO A 186 -8.63 -39.94 5.83
C PRO A 186 -9.61 -40.16 4.66
N VAL A 187 -9.15 -40.81 3.61
CA VAL A 187 -9.92 -41.17 2.41
C VAL A 187 -10.26 -39.99 1.49
N ALA A 188 -10.40 -38.78 1.98
CA ALA A 188 -10.74 -37.62 1.15
C ALA A 188 -9.54 -37.07 0.36
N GLY A 189 -8.34 -37.06 0.95
CA GLY A 189 -7.15 -36.47 0.38
C GLY A 189 -6.68 -37.10 -0.95
N ASP A 190 -6.86 -38.43 -1.10
CA ASP A 190 -6.45 -39.17 -2.30
C ASP A 190 -7.57 -39.32 -3.36
N ALA A 191 -8.84 -39.22 -2.96
CA ALA A 191 -9.98 -39.46 -3.82
C ALA A 191 -10.51 -38.19 -4.49
N ILE A 192 -10.26 -37.02 -3.94
CA ILE A 192 -10.80 -35.76 -4.43
C ILE A 192 -9.72 -35.01 -5.23
N PRO A 193 -9.92 -34.72 -6.52
CA PRO A 193 -8.93 -34.05 -7.36
C PRO A 193 -8.89 -32.52 -7.14
N ILE A 194 -8.91 -32.11 -5.88
CA ILE A 194 -8.80 -30.72 -5.43
C ILE A 194 -7.73 -30.60 -4.35
N SER A 195 -7.25 -29.41 -4.08
CA SER A 195 -6.36 -29.10 -2.96
C SER A 195 -7.02 -28.03 -2.11
N LEU A 196 -6.92 -28.16 -0.80
CA LEU A 196 -7.42 -27.21 0.18
C LEU A 196 -6.32 -26.88 1.18
N SER A 197 -5.98 -25.61 1.34
CA SER A 197 -4.91 -25.17 2.23
C SER A 197 -5.29 -23.95 3.02
N ILE A 198 -4.70 -23.81 4.19
CA ILE A 198 -4.61 -22.55 4.93
C ILE A 198 -3.30 -21.87 4.58
N GLN A 199 -3.34 -20.55 4.41
CA GLN A 199 -2.16 -19.72 4.17
C GLN A 199 -2.22 -18.51 5.10
N ALA A 200 -1.08 -18.16 5.70
CA ALA A 200 -0.90 -16.91 6.42
C ALA A 200 0.36 -16.20 5.92
N GLY A 201 0.34 -14.89 5.89
CA GLY A 201 1.47 -14.07 5.46
C GLY A 201 1.53 -12.74 6.19
N HIS A 202 2.75 -12.29 6.46
CA HIS A 202 3.03 -10.99 7.03
C HIS A 202 4.08 -10.27 6.18
N THR A 203 3.82 -9.01 5.84
CA THR A 203 4.74 -8.16 5.07
C THR A 203 4.95 -6.85 5.81
N LYS A 204 6.21 -6.43 5.93
CA LYS A 204 6.60 -5.10 6.36
C LYS A 204 7.19 -4.36 5.17
N PHE A 205 6.69 -3.17 4.91
CA PHE A 205 7.14 -2.27 3.86
C PHE A 205 7.49 -0.93 4.49
N ASN A 206 8.65 -0.40 4.14
CA ASN A 206 9.13 0.91 4.59
C ASN A 206 9.53 1.72 3.36
N THR A 207 9.19 2.99 3.38
CA THR A 207 9.68 3.96 2.39
C THR A 207 9.96 5.29 3.07
N SER A 208 11.02 5.96 2.64
CA SER A 208 11.38 7.29 3.11
C SER A 208 11.60 8.23 1.94
N PHE A 209 11.34 9.51 2.16
CA PHE A 209 11.55 10.58 1.19
C PHE A 209 12.15 11.78 1.89
N SER A 210 13.24 12.30 1.34
CA SER A 210 13.83 13.57 1.74
C SER A 210 13.52 14.61 0.68
N ILE A 211 12.72 15.60 1.03
CA ILE A 211 12.42 16.74 0.14
C ILE A 211 13.43 17.82 0.42
N GLU A 212 14.33 18.05 -0.53
CA GLU A 212 15.26 19.18 -0.47
C GLU A 212 14.49 20.45 -0.88
N ASN A 213 14.42 21.44 0.01
CA ASN A 213 13.87 22.74 -0.38
C ASN A 213 14.85 23.44 -1.32
N PRO A 214 14.45 23.80 -2.56
CA PRO A 214 15.34 24.44 -3.52
C PRO A 214 15.64 25.93 -3.22
N ASP A 215 15.13 26.47 -2.11
CA ASP A 215 15.35 27.87 -1.77
C ASP A 215 16.79 28.09 -1.29
N PRO A 216 17.56 29.06 -1.86
CA PRO A 216 18.94 29.33 -1.49
C PRO A 216 19.10 30.00 -0.11
N ASP A 217 18.02 30.27 0.64
CA ASP A 217 18.11 30.87 1.98
C ASP A 217 18.53 29.79 3.01
N PRO A 218 19.68 29.97 3.69
CA PRO A 218 20.15 29.02 4.70
C PRO A 218 19.22 28.84 5.90
N LEU A 219 18.26 29.74 6.13
CA LEU A 219 17.26 29.67 7.20
C LEU A 219 16.04 28.81 6.80
N SER A 220 15.81 28.60 5.50
CA SER A 220 14.70 27.80 4.95
C SER A 220 15.12 26.42 4.48
N SER A 221 16.39 26.04 4.55
CA SER A 221 16.93 24.74 4.10
C SER A 221 16.68 23.61 5.11
N VAL A 222 15.45 23.48 5.59
CA VAL A 222 15.07 22.31 6.40
C VAL A 222 14.69 21.19 5.45
N ASN A 223 15.55 20.17 5.33
CA ASN A 223 15.17 18.93 4.65
C ASN A 223 13.98 18.33 5.38
N GLN A 224 12.93 18.02 4.64
CA GLN A 224 11.74 17.38 5.18
C GLN A 224 11.84 15.88 4.91
N ASP A 225 12.15 15.12 5.94
CA ASP A 225 12.19 13.68 5.87
C ASP A 225 10.84 13.10 6.31
N ILE A 226 10.17 12.43 5.37
CA ILE A 226 8.90 11.76 5.59
C ILE A 226 9.10 10.27 5.37
N SER A 227 8.67 9.45 6.30
CA SER A 227 8.64 8.00 6.12
C SER A 227 7.23 7.44 6.24
N MET A 228 7.00 6.34 5.54
CA MET A 228 5.77 5.56 5.61
C MET A 228 6.10 4.10 5.87
N ASP A 229 5.58 3.58 6.96
CA ASP A 229 5.67 2.18 7.36
C ASP A 229 4.33 1.50 7.17
N VAL A 230 4.28 0.37 6.46
CA VAL A 230 3.07 -0.44 6.31
C VAL A 230 3.33 -1.85 6.81
N ASN A 231 2.57 -2.27 7.81
CA ASN A 231 2.56 -3.63 8.31
C ASN A 231 1.26 -4.30 7.85
N ALA A 232 1.37 -5.35 7.03
CA ALA A 232 0.23 -6.02 6.43
C ALA A 232 0.24 -7.52 6.77
N THR A 233 -0.89 -8.04 7.24
CA THR A 233 -1.06 -9.45 7.61
C THR A 233 -2.32 -10.00 6.95
N THR A 234 -2.23 -11.20 6.41
CA THR A 234 -3.36 -11.89 5.78
C THR A 234 -3.42 -13.36 6.21
N VAL A 235 -4.65 -13.86 6.33
CA VAL A 235 -4.92 -15.29 6.52
C VAL A 235 -5.97 -15.73 5.51
N ASN A 236 -5.74 -16.84 4.81
CA ASN A 236 -6.58 -17.29 3.71
C ASN A 236 -6.85 -18.79 3.79
N LEU A 237 -8.07 -19.18 3.47
CA LEU A 237 -8.44 -20.55 3.11
C LEU A 237 -8.52 -20.61 1.59
N ILE A 238 -7.76 -21.52 0.97
CA ILE A 238 -7.57 -21.58 -0.47
C ILE A 238 -7.99 -22.94 -0.99
N LEU A 239 -8.82 -22.94 -2.02
CA LEU A 239 -9.21 -24.12 -2.78
C LEU A 239 -8.61 -24.03 -4.18
N SER A 240 -8.06 -25.13 -4.71
CA SER A 240 -7.63 -25.17 -6.11
C SER A 240 -7.88 -26.52 -6.77
N LYS A 241 -8.01 -26.48 -8.10
CA LYS A 241 -8.13 -27.68 -8.95
C LYS A 241 -7.20 -27.55 -10.14
N LYS A 242 -6.28 -28.51 -10.27
CA LYS A 242 -5.39 -28.60 -11.44
C LYS A 242 -6.04 -29.41 -12.54
N LEU A 243 -6.08 -28.83 -13.74
CA LEU A 243 -6.55 -29.44 -14.99
C LEU A 243 -5.42 -29.35 -16.02
N LEU A 244 -4.65 -30.42 -16.15
CA LEU A 244 -3.46 -30.48 -17.02
C LEU A 244 -2.44 -29.36 -16.67
N MET A 245 -2.30 -28.37 -17.55
CA MET A 245 -1.41 -27.22 -17.37
C MET A 245 -2.09 -26.04 -16.63
N LEU A 246 -3.42 -26.05 -16.58
CA LEU A 246 -4.20 -24.98 -15.95
C LEU A 246 -4.58 -25.35 -14.52
N THR A 247 -4.43 -24.43 -13.59
CA THR A 247 -4.94 -24.53 -12.24
C THR A 247 -5.89 -23.37 -11.97
N ALA A 248 -7.15 -23.68 -11.68
CA ALA A 248 -8.10 -22.71 -11.16
C ALA A 248 -8.03 -22.71 -9.63
N TYR A 249 -8.11 -21.53 -9.02
CA TYR A 249 -8.12 -21.40 -7.57
C TYR A 249 -9.07 -20.30 -7.11
N ALA A 250 -9.54 -20.45 -5.89
CA ALA A 250 -10.34 -19.47 -5.19
C ALA A 250 -9.93 -19.45 -3.73
N GLY A 251 -10.12 -18.31 -3.07
CA GLY A 251 -9.80 -18.15 -1.66
C GLY A 251 -10.78 -17.21 -0.96
N ILE A 252 -10.97 -17.45 0.32
CA ILE A 252 -11.58 -16.52 1.25
C ILE A 252 -10.56 -16.23 2.35
N GLY A 253 -10.52 -15.01 2.84
CA GLY A 253 -9.52 -14.65 3.85
C GLY A 253 -9.86 -13.36 4.58
N TYR A 254 -8.97 -13.02 5.47
CA TYR A 254 -9.02 -11.81 6.27
C TYR A 254 -7.71 -11.04 6.12
N ASN A 255 -7.83 -9.74 5.87
CA ASN A 255 -6.72 -8.81 5.77
C ASN A 255 -6.71 -7.87 6.95
N SER A 256 -5.52 -7.60 7.46
CA SER A 256 -5.27 -6.52 8.42
C SER A 256 -4.03 -5.75 7.96
N SER A 257 -4.08 -4.44 8.01
CA SER A 257 -2.88 -3.60 7.82
C SER A 257 -2.96 -2.33 8.63
N VAL A 258 -1.79 -1.87 9.04
CA VAL A 258 -1.59 -0.61 9.76
C VAL A 258 -0.55 0.17 9.00
N THR A 259 -0.84 1.43 8.76
CA THR A 259 0.09 2.39 8.14
C THR A 259 0.46 3.45 9.16
N THR A 260 1.74 3.74 9.25
CA THR A 260 2.29 4.81 10.07
C THR A 260 3.05 5.77 9.16
N PHE A 261 2.69 7.04 9.19
CA PHE A 261 3.49 8.12 8.61
C PHE A 261 4.28 8.79 9.72
N ASN A 262 5.57 8.96 9.52
CA ASN A 262 6.44 9.67 10.43
C ASN A 262 7.02 10.88 9.70
N ALA A 263 6.96 12.05 10.34
CA ALA A 263 7.65 13.24 9.92
C ALA A 263 8.78 13.50 10.91
N GLU A 264 10.03 13.52 10.45
CA GLU A 264 11.19 13.74 11.35
C GLU A 264 11.34 15.21 11.79
N THR A 265 10.60 16.12 11.14
CA THR A 265 10.61 17.54 11.48
C THR A 265 9.42 17.91 12.35
N GLU A 266 9.67 18.57 13.49
CA GLU A 266 8.62 19.08 14.39
C GLU A 266 7.76 20.17 13.74
N SER A 267 8.20 20.72 12.61
CA SER A 267 7.50 21.79 11.91
C SER A 267 7.78 21.76 10.41
N PHE A 268 6.70 21.84 9.62
CA PHE A 268 6.75 22.13 8.18
C PHE A 268 6.65 23.64 7.98
N TYR A 269 7.54 24.16 7.14
CA TYR A 269 7.40 25.52 6.63
C TYR A 269 6.73 25.45 5.25
N LEU A 270 5.55 26.05 5.15
CA LEU A 270 4.85 26.21 3.88
C LEU A 270 4.72 27.70 3.60
N GLY A 271 5.39 28.21 2.58
CA GLY A 271 5.31 29.62 2.21
C GLY A 271 6.18 29.95 1.02
N VAL A 272 5.87 31.08 0.38
CA VAL A 272 6.55 31.56 -0.82
C VAL A 272 7.58 32.65 -0.52
N ASP A 273 7.55 33.21 0.69
CA ASP A 273 8.53 34.20 1.18
C ASP A 273 8.52 34.31 2.73
N GLU A 274 9.55 34.93 3.32
CA GLU A 274 9.73 35.10 4.78
C GLU A 274 8.57 35.82 5.50
N SER A 275 7.77 36.62 4.80
CA SER A 275 6.64 37.36 5.38
C SER A 275 5.33 36.56 5.38
N ASN A 276 5.29 35.45 4.64
CA ASN A 276 4.12 34.58 4.45
C ASN A 276 4.41 33.10 4.67
N SER A 277 5.53 32.77 5.32
CA SER A 277 5.81 31.39 5.70
C SER A 277 5.12 31.05 7.02
N ILE A 278 4.53 29.90 7.09
CA ILE A 278 3.84 29.39 8.27
C ILE A 278 4.47 28.08 8.70
N GLN A 279 4.79 28.05 9.98
CA GLN A 279 5.26 26.87 10.66
C GLN A 279 4.05 26.03 11.08
N MET A 280 3.92 24.84 10.50
CA MET A 280 2.91 23.87 10.91
C MET A 280 3.53 22.89 11.89
N ASN A 281 3.00 22.81 13.10
CA ASN A 281 3.34 21.75 14.04
C ASN A 281 2.59 20.48 13.61
N ILE A 282 3.31 19.57 12.94
CA ILE A 282 2.73 18.30 12.51
C ILE A 282 2.95 17.26 13.61
N PRO A 283 1.99 16.36 13.84
CA PRO A 283 2.27 15.20 14.67
C PRO A 283 3.42 14.41 14.08
N GLN A 284 4.41 14.06 14.91
CA GLN A 284 5.57 13.29 14.46
C GLN A 284 5.18 11.91 13.93
N GLU A 285 4.05 11.37 14.38
CA GLU A 285 3.52 10.09 13.96
C GLU A 285 2.01 10.19 13.70
N ILE A 286 1.59 9.79 12.50
CA ILE A 286 0.18 9.61 12.14
C ILE A 286 -0.03 8.13 11.85
N LYS A 287 -0.82 7.45 12.68
CA LYS A 287 -1.04 6.03 12.58
C LYS A 287 -2.52 5.72 12.38
N PHE A 288 -2.83 4.95 11.36
CA PHE A 288 -4.20 4.53 11.10
C PHE A 288 -4.29 3.07 10.64
N GLU A 289 -5.40 2.43 10.99
CA GLU A 289 -5.75 1.11 10.47
C GLU A 289 -6.15 1.24 9.01
N SER A 290 -5.32 0.72 8.12
CA SER A 290 -5.56 0.85 6.69
C SER A 290 -6.45 -0.25 6.13
N GLN A 291 -6.48 -1.43 6.75
CA GLN A 291 -7.40 -2.52 6.39
C GLN A 291 -7.72 -3.40 7.58
N ASN A 292 -8.96 -3.82 7.66
CA ASN A 292 -9.43 -4.77 8.66
C ASN A 292 -10.70 -5.44 8.12
N GLU A 293 -10.57 -6.34 7.12
CA GLU A 293 -11.70 -6.78 6.32
C GLU A 293 -11.59 -8.21 5.80
N MET A 294 -12.73 -8.79 5.51
CA MET A 294 -12.86 -10.04 4.75
C MET A 294 -12.62 -9.78 3.27
N ARG A 295 -12.00 -10.75 2.60
CA ARG A 295 -11.78 -10.72 1.16
C ARG A 295 -12.13 -12.05 0.50
N THR A 296 -12.44 -12.01 -0.78
CA THR A 296 -12.54 -13.18 -1.64
C THR A 296 -11.62 -13.02 -2.84
N ASN A 297 -11.08 -14.13 -3.32
CA ASN A 297 -10.14 -14.15 -4.43
C ASN A 297 -10.47 -15.26 -5.41
N ILE A 298 -10.36 -15.00 -6.71
CA ILE A 298 -10.43 -15.99 -7.77
C ILE A 298 -9.26 -15.82 -8.73
N GLY A 299 -8.71 -16.92 -9.22
CA GLY A 299 -7.57 -16.84 -10.12
C GLY A 299 -7.31 -18.09 -10.93
N LEU A 300 -6.39 -17.91 -11.87
CA LEU A 300 -5.90 -18.94 -12.77
C LEU A 300 -4.37 -18.94 -12.77
N ARG A 301 -3.79 -20.13 -12.85
CA ARG A 301 -2.35 -20.34 -13.04
C ARG A 301 -2.14 -21.29 -14.22
N LEU A 302 -1.27 -20.91 -15.14
CA LEU A 302 -0.82 -21.70 -16.26
C LEU A 302 0.62 -22.19 -16.00
N ASN A 303 0.85 -23.51 -16.06
CA ASN A 303 2.18 -24.09 -15.89
C ASN A 303 2.69 -24.57 -17.25
N LEU A 304 3.79 -23.99 -17.72
CA LEU A 304 4.48 -24.32 -18.95
C LEU A 304 5.86 -24.89 -18.58
N ALA A 305 5.91 -26.19 -18.32
CA ALA A 305 7.05 -26.88 -17.74
C ALA A 305 7.47 -26.24 -16.39
N VAL A 306 8.57 -25.53 -16.36
CA VAL A 306 9.07 -24.82 -15.17
C VAL A 306 8.57 -23.38 -15.05
N ILE A 307 7.97 -22.82 -16.09
CA ILE A 307 7.44 -21.46 -16.08
C ILE A 307 5.99 -21.49 -15.60
N ALA A 308 5.65 -20.65 -14.66
CA ALA A 308 4.29 -20.42 -14.20
C ALA A 308 3.87 -18.98 -14.47
N ILE A 309 2.69 -18.83 -15.06
CA ILE A 309 2.05 -17.52 -15.29
C ILE A 309 0.73 -17.54 -14.51
N GLN A 310 0.43 -16.45 -13.81
CA GLN A 310 -0.79 -16.38 -13.01
C GLN A 310 -1.48 -15.03 -13.15
N ALA A 311 -2.79 -15.07 -12.99
CA ALA A 311 -3.63 -13.89 -12.84
C ALA A 311 -4.75 -14.17 -11.86
N ASN A 312 -5.06 -13.21 -11.00
CA ASN A 312 -6.19 -13.31 -10.10
C ASN A 312 -6.80 -11.94 -9.83
N HIS A 313 -8.02 -11.97 -9.29
CA HIS A 313 -8.70 -10.78 -8.81
C HIS A 313 -9.20 -11.02 -7.40
N THR A 314 -8.92 -10.04 -6.52
CA THR A 314 -9.37 -10.02 -5.13
C THR A 314 -10.47 -8.98 -4.99
N PHE A 315 -11.59 -9.39 -4.43
CA PHE A 315 -12.73 -8.56 -4.10
C PHE A 315 -12.62 -8.15 -2.62
N SER A 316 -12.51 -6.86 -2.38
CA SER A 316 -12.38 -6.20 -1.07
C SER A 316 -12.76 -4.73 -1.22
N LYS A 317 -12.67 -3.93 -0.15
CA LYS A 317 -12.88 -2.48 -0.22
C LYS A 317 -11.95 -1.82 -1.25
N TYR A 318 -10.67 -2.27 -1.32
CA TYR A 318 -9.71 -1.92 -2.36
C TYR A 318 -9.46 -3.15 -3.23
N PRO A 319 -10.19 -3.33 -4.34
CA PRO A 319 -10.02 -4.50 -5.19
C PRO A 319 -8.61 -4.55 -5.78
N VAL A 320 -8.06 -5.77 -5.91
CA VAL A 320 -6.69 -5.95 -6.42
C VAL A 320 -6.69 -6.95 -7.57
N THR A 321 -6.12 -6.55 -8.70
CA THR A 321 -5.80 -7.46 -9.80
C THR A 321 -4.31 -7.81 -9.71
N THR A 322 -4.01 -9.08 -9.53
CA THR A 322 -2.64 -9.59 -9.46
C THR A 322 -2.29 -10.33 -10.73
N VAL A 323 -1.14 -10.02 -11.31
CA VAL A 323 -0.51 -10.82 -12.37
C VAL A 323 0.88 -11.23 -11.93
N GLY A 324 1.34 -12.40 -12.34
CA GLY A 324 2.67 -12.86 -11.96
C GLY A 324 3.25 -13.86 -12.98
N VAL A 325 4.57 -13.88 -13.01
CA VAL A 325 5.34 -14.84 -13.78
C VAL A 325 6.51 -15.33 -12.92
N GLY A 326 6.79 -16.62 -12.97
CA GLY A 326 7.86 -17.20 -12.18
C GLY A 326 8.36 -18.54 -12.70
N ILE A 327 9.39 -19.03 -12.03
CA ILE A 327 9.92 -20.37 -12.20
C ILE A 327 9.43 -21.22 -11.03
N SER A 328 8.92 -22.40 -11.30
CA SER A 328 8.37 -23.31 -10.29
C SER A 328 8.83 -24.73 -10.58
N VAL A 329 9.48 -25.33 -9.60
CA VAL A 329 9.92 -26.72 -9.58
C VAL A 329 9.16 -27.43 -8.47
N ARG A 330 8.39 -28.49 -8.82
CA ARG A 330 7.51 -29.21 -7.87
C ARG A 330 7.88 -30.66 -7.73
#